data_f10098a0e1794f42694a1adc7d7ae03b
#
_entry.id   f10098a0e1794f42694a1adc7d7ae03b
#
_cell.length_a   1.000
_cell.length_b   1.000
_cell.length_c   1.000
_cell.angle_alpha   90.00
_cell.angle_beta   90.00
_cell.angle_gamma   90.00
#
_symmetry.space_group_name_H-M   'P 1'
#
loop_
_entity.id
_entity.type
_entity.pdbx_description
1 polymer ?
#
loop_
_entity_poly.entity_id
_entity_poly.type
_entity_poly.pdbx_seq_one_letter_code
_entity_poly.pdbx_strand_id
1 'polypeptide(L)'
;MKSNKLTFMPALLSSLMLVSSCYASGDIGSNIIGQWIVENVYVDGNDSSRPDFISNDPNLVGRVINFDKNSISGSILVANGCASPSYNKKDPITVAQLLNLTAGESENEKNDLANDYGLPLVAKNTVVPYEVNCKSGMFGPSGEKIGNWIVEKKDGELLTNWNSQSYLLLKRLPANVKPMPSFNCIKASTDTEKAICSNNELAGWDRSVAQAYSIAVKQIKSVDVDVKSKLSMLLVSQNNWIKKRNECKGDEKCLSEKMQNRVSELVEQSK
;
A
#
# COMPACT_ATOMS: atom_id res chain seq x y z
N MET A 1 -84.06 17.20 -44.67
CA MET A 1 -83.11 16.17 -44.23
C MET A 1 -81.72 16.64 -44.54
N LYS A 2 -80.95 17.10 -43.46
CA LYS A 2 -79.54 17.56 -43.59
C LYS A 2 -78.70 16.54 -42.88
N SER A 3 -77.79 15.90 -43.66
CA SER A 3 -76.78 14.94 -43.13
C SER A 3 -75.58 15.68 -42.60
N ASN A 4 -75.27 15.54 -41.30
CA ASN A 4 -74.08 15.97 -40.74
C ASN A 4 -73.01 14.91 -40.89
N LYS A 5 -71.92 15.24 -41.57
CA LYS A 5 -70.69 14.44 -41.60
C LYS A 5 -69.80 14.84 -40.45
N LEU A 6 -69.55 13.92 -39.53
CA LEU A 6 -68.58 14.05 -38.46
C LEU A 6 -67.21 13.71 -39.07
N THR A 7 -66.31 14.68 -39.05
CA THR A 7 -64.90 14.51 -39.42
C THR A 7 -64.11 14.08 -38.21
N PHE A 8 -63.57 12.85 -38.22
CA PHE A 8 -62.60 12.37 -37.19
C PHE A 8 -61.22 12.89 -37.50
N MET A 9 -60.65 13.61 -36.59
CA MET A 9 -59.25 14.05 -36.62
C MET A 9 -58.39 13.05 -35.82
N PRO A 10 -57.31 12.46 -36.38
CA PRO A 10 -56.45 11.58 -35.61
C PRO A 10 -55.52 12.39 -34.74
N ALA A 11 -55.53 12.12 -33.43
CA ALA A 11 -54.58 12.65 -32.47
C ALA A 11 -53.23 11.96 -32.67
N LEU A 12 -52.22 12.70 -33.09
CA LEU A 12 -50.82 12.26 -33.08
C LEU A 12 -50.36 12.21 -31.63
N LEU A 13 -50.22 10.99 -31.10
CA LEU A 13 -49.43 10.77 -29.83
C LEU A 13 -47.96 10.87 -30.16
N SER A 14 -47.35 11.99 -29.77
CA SER A 14 -45.93 12.19 -29.77
C SER A 14 -45.33 11.46 -28.55
N SER A 15 -44.81 10.26 -28.78
CA SER A 15 -44.07 9.51 -27.74
C SER A 15 -42.71 10.19 -27.52
N LEU A 16 -42.57 10.93 -26.42
CA LEU A 16 -41.29 11.41 -25.92
C LEU A 16 -40.46 10.20 -25.44
N MET A 17 -39.50 9.75 -26.25
CA MET A 17 -38.49 8.81 -25.79
C MET A 17 -37.54 9.55 -24.85
N LEU A 18 -37.69 9.31 -23.55
CA LEU A 18 -36.69 9.63 -22.54
C LEU A 18 -35.49 8.74 -22.79
N VAL A 19 -34.47 9.29 -23.43
CA VAL A 19 -33.15 8.67 -23.52
C VAL A 19 -32.54 8.79 -22.12
N SER A 20 -32.70 7.75 -21.30
CA SER A 20 -31.91 7.58 -20.07
C SER A 20 -30.48 7.43 -20.50
N SER A 21 -29.69 8.50 -20.35
CA SER A 21 -28.24 8.44 -20.40
C SER A 21 -27.79 7.56 -19.23
N CYS A 22 -27.58 6.27 -19.47
CA CYS A 22 -26.76 5.44 -18.60
C CYS A 22 -25.37 6.08 -18.61
N TYR A 23 -25.08 6.88 -17.57
CA TYR A 23 -23.69 7.14 -17.21
C TYR A 23 -23.12 5.77 -16.88
N ALA A 24 -22.32 5.22 -17.79
CA ALA A 24 -21.45 4.12 -17.49
C ALA A 24 -20.57 4.61 -16.33
N SER A 25 -20.84 4.11 -15.13
CA SER A 25 -19.89 4.21 -14.02
C SER A 25 -18.62 3.58 -14.57
N GLY A 26 -17.57 4.40 -14.76
CA GLY A 26 -16.31 3.95 -15.30
C GLY A 26 -15.93 2.66 -14.58
N ASP A 27 -15.60 1.64 -15.36
CA ASP A 27 -15.22 0.33 -14.86
C ASP A 27 -14.06 0.59 -13.89
N ILE A 28 -14.37 0.56 -12.59
CA ILE A 28 -13.40 0.66 -11.52
C ILE A 28 -12.44 -0.46 -11.85
N GLY A 29 -11.19 -0.14 -12.25
CA GLY A 29 -10.27 -1.14 -12.74
C GLY A 29 -10.37 -2.39 -11.89
N SER A 30 -11.09 -3.38 -12.37
CA SER A 30 -11.42 -4.63 -11.66
C SER A 30 -10.14 -5.28 -11.10
N ASN A 31 -9.00 -4.86 -11.66
CA ASN A 31 -7.67 -5.29 -11.30
C ASN A 31 -7.13 -4.67 -10.00
N ILE A 32 -7.65 -3.52 -9.53
CA ILE A 32 -7.19 -2.88 -8.28
C ILE A 32 -7.90 -3.50 -7.06
N ILE A 33 -9.20 -3.80 -7.19
CA ILE A 33 -9.99 -4.33 -6.07
C ILE A 33 -9.44 -5.67 -5.60
N GLY A 34 -9.24 -5.80 -4.28
CA GLY A 34 -8.73 -7.00 -3.62
C GLY A 34 -7.70 -6.70 -2.54
N GLN A 35 -7.08 -7.75 -2.04
CA GLN A 35 -6.03 -7.66 -1.04
C GLN A 35 -4.66 -7.63 -1.70
N TRP A 36 -3.81 -6.76 -1.19
CA TRP A 36 -2.46 -6.54 -1.67
C TRP A 36 -1.49 -6.49 -0.51
N ILE A 37 -0.32 -7.05 -0.70
CA ILE A 37 0.76 -6.99 0.27
C ILE A 37 1.85 -6.05 -0.24
N VAL A 38 2.37 -5.20 0.62
CA VAL A 38 3.55 -4.39 0.32
C VAL A 38 4.74 -5.31 0.18
N GLU A 39 5.27 -5.43 -1.03
CA GLU A 39 6.42 -6.28 -1.34
C GLU A 39 7.74 -5.51 -1.23
N ASN A 40 7.76 -4.27 -1.75
CA ASN A 40 8.94 -3.40 -1.68
C ASN A 40 8.55 -1.97 -1.32
N VAL A 41 9.50 -1.28 -0.71
CA VAL A 41 9.46 0.16 -0.43
C VAL A 41 10.67 0.80 -1.09
N TYR A 42 10.42 1.79 -1.93
CA TYR A 42 11.45 2.54 -2.64
C TYR A 42 11.55 3.94 -2.06
N VAL A 43 12.76 4.38 -1.78
CA VAL A 43 13.11 5.71 -1.29
C VAL A 43 14.27 6.24 -2.13
N ASP A 44 14.42 7.55 -2.22
CA ASP A 44 15.57 8.13 -2.91
C ASP A 44 16.87 7.75 -2.21
N GLY A 45 17.72 7.02 -2.91
CA GLY A 45 19.01 6.58 -2.41
C GLY A 45 20.06 7.69 -2.34
N ASN A 46 19.81 8.83 -3.01
CA ASN A 46 20.72 9.99 -3.10
C ASN A 46 20.32 11.10 -2.10
N ASP A 47 19.15 11.01 -1.48
CA ASP A 47 18.72 12.01 -0.50
C ASP A 47 19.57 11.91 0.76
N SER A 48 20.34 12.97 1.03
CA SER A 48 21.16 13.10 2.22
C SER A 48 20.38 13.51 3.48
N SER A 49 19.09 13.89 3.32
CA SER A 49 18.18 14.09 4.45
C SER A 49 17.87 12.74 5.09
N ARG A 50 17.60 12.70 6.41
CA ARG A 50 17.12 11.46 7.03
C ARG A 50 15.71 11.19 6.55
N PRO A 51 15.49 10.21 5.63
CA PRO A 51 14.14 9.88 5.20
C PRO A 51 13.36 9.26 6.37
N ASP A 52 12.06 9.49 6.41
CA ASP A 52 11.18 8.85 7.39
C ASP A 52 11.20 7.32 7.25
N PHE A 53 11.41 6.84 6.01
CA PHE A 53 11.50 5.42 5.67
C PHE A 53 12.87 5.07 5.07
N ILE A 54 13.25 3.82 5.23
CA ILE A 54 14.40 3.22 4.55
C ILE A 54 13.92 2.32 3.40
N SER A 55 14.82 2.01 2.47
CA SER A 55 14.52 1.04 1.41
C SER A 55 14.10 -0.30 2.02
N ASN A 56 12.96 -0.83 1.56
CA ASN A 56 12.32 -2.02 2.12
C ASN A 56 12.08 -1.93 3.63
N ASP A 57 11.60 -0.76 4.07
CA ASP A 57 11.34 -0.49 5.49
C ASP A 57 10.46 -1.57 6.13
N PRO A 58 10.94 -2.22 7.22
CA PRO A 58 10.20 -3.27 7.90
C PRO A 58 8.86 -2.82 8.51
N ASN A 59 8.63 -1.51 8.70
CA ASN A 59 7.33 -0.99 9.13
C ASN A 59 6.28 -1.11 8.02
N LEU A 60 6.70 -1.10 6.75
CA LEU A 60 5.82 -1.09 5.58
C LEU A 60 5.77 -2.44 4.85
N VAL A 61 6.92 -3.09 4.63
CA VAL A 61 6.99 -4.40 3.94
C VAL A 61 6.18 -5.44 4.69
N GLY A 62 5.41 -6.22 3.95
CA GLY A 62 4.57 -7.29 4.50
C GLY A 62 3.22 -6.83 5.05
N ARG A 63 2.91 -5.52 4.97
CA ARG A 63 1.57 -5.00 5.37
C ARG A 63 0.55 -5.26 4.28
N VAL A 64 -0.67 -5.54 4.71
CA VAL A 64 -1.79 -5.79 3.81
C VAL A 64 -2.59 -4.52 3.63
N ILE A 65 -2.87 -4.17 2.37
CA ILE A 65 -3.81 -3.13 1.96
C ILE A 65 -4.99 -3.82 1.29
N ASN A 66 -6.19 -3.51 1.74
CA ASN A 66 -7.42 -4.00 1.15
C ASN A 66 -8.09 -2.87 0.37
N PHE A 67 -8.12 -3.00 -0.96
CA PHE A 67 -8.89 -2.10 -1.83
C PHE A 67 -10.28 -2.69 -2.02
N ASP A 68 -11.29 -1.98 -1.55
CA ASP A 68 -12.70 -2.33 -1.72
C ASP A 68 -13.45 -1.20 -2.43
N LYS A 69 -14.63 -1.48 -2.95
CA LYS A 69 -15.47 -0.46 -3.60
C LYS A 69 -15.85 0.69 -2.67
N ASN A 70 -15.98 0.41 -1.37
CA ASN A 70 -16.45 1.36 -0.37
C ASN A 70 -15.36 1.85 0.57
N SER A 71 -14.18 1.22 0.57
CA SER A 71 -13.10 1.57 1.48
C SER A 71 -11.73 1.12 0.97
N ILE A 72 -10.69 1.80 1.42
CA ILE A 72 -9.33 1.28 1.41
C ILE A 72 -8.88 1.19 2.86
N SER A 73 -8.46 0.01 3.28
CA SER A 73 -8.07 -0.27 4.67
C SER A 73 -6.76 -1.02 4.74
N GLY A 74 -6.09 -0.96 5.89
CA GLY A 74 -4.81 -1.62 6.14
C GLY A 74 -4.10 -0.97 7.32
N SER A 75 -3.18 -1.70 7.95
CA SER A 75 -2.51 -1.26 9.18
C SER A 75 -1.56 -0.06 8.98
N ILE A 76 -1.13 0.21 7.74
CA ILE A 76 -0.27 1.36 7.41
C ILE A 76 -1.06 2.63 7.09
N LEU A 77 -2.39 2.55 7.02
CA LEU A 77 -3.23 3.71 6.73
C LEU A 77 -3.51 4.50 8.00
N VAL A 78 -3.41 5.82 7.89
CA VAL A 78 -3.68 6.73 9.02
C VAL A 78 -5.17 6.75 9.31
N ALA A 79 -5.53 6.77 10.58
CA ALA A 79 -6.87 6.87 11.09
C ALA A 79 -7.86 5.94 10.45
N ASN A 80 -8.88 5.92 10.00
CA ASN A 80 -9.80 4.91 9.46
C ASN A 80 -9.58 4.58 7.98
N GLY A 81 -8.40 4.87 7.41
CA GLY A 81 -8.12 4.65 6.00
C GLY A 81 -8.90 5.60 5.09
N CYS A 82 -9.33 5.11 3.93
CA CYS A 82 -10.05 5.87 2.92
C CYS A 82 -11.49 5.36 2.80
N ALA A 83 -12.47 6.20 3.10
CA ALA A 83 -13.87 5.87 2.94
C ALA A 83 -14.40 6.34 1.58
N SER A 84 -15.21 5.52 0.94
CA SER A 84 -15.81 5.76 -0.38
C SER A 84 -14.78 6.27 -1.40
N PRO A 85 -13.74 5.47 -1.70
CA PRO A 85 -12.73 5.84 -2.67
C PRO A 85 -13.34 6.01 -4.06
N SER A 86 -12.82 6.96 -4.83
CA SER A 86 -13.00 7.03 -6.27
C SER A 86 -11.65 6.83 -6.95
N TYR A 87 -11.64 6.06 -8.04
CA TYR A 87 -10.47 5.75 -8.84
C TYR A 87 -10.61 6.42 -10.21
N ASN A 88 -9.98 7.58 -10.37
CA ASN A 88 -10.12 8.39 -11.56
C ASN A 88 -8.99 8.07 -12.54
N LYS A 89 -9.30 7.32 -13.58
CA LYS A 89 -8.36 7.01 -14.65
C LYS A 89 -7.88 8.29 -15.31
N LYS A 90 -6.57 8.50 -15.38
CA LYS A 90 -5.94 9.64 -16.04
C LYS A 90 -5.48 9.26 -17.46
N ASP A 91 -5.12 10.27 -18.24
CA ASP A 91 -4.51 10.06 -19.53
C ASP A 91 -3.16 9.34 -19.41
N PRO A 92 -2.76 8.56 -20.41
CA PRO A 92 -1.46 7.92 -20.41
C PRO A 92 -0.33 8.95 -20.39
N ILE A 93 0.61 8.81 -19.46
CA ILE A 93 1.82 9.65 -19.35
C ILE A 93 3.05 8.76 -19.18
N THR A 94 4.24 9.32 -19.38
CA THR A 94 5.48 8.58 -19.09
C THR A 94 5.71 8.44 -17.60
N VAL A 95 6.46 7.42 -17.20
CA VAL A 95 6.87 7.24 -15.79
C VAL A 95 7.61 8.48 -15.30
N ALA A 96 8.52 9.05 -16.11
CA ALA A 96 9.24 10.27 -15.75
C ALA A 96 8.29 11.45 -15.46
N GLN A 97 7.30 11.69 -16.32
CA GLN A 97 6.30 12.74 -16.10
C GLN A 97 5.50 12.50 -14.80
N LEU A 98 5.05 11.26 -14.57
CA LEU A 98 4.30 10.93 -13.35
C LEU A 98 5.11 11.21 -12.08
N LEU A 99 6.39 10.82 -12.06
CA LEU A 99 7.26 11.01 -10.91
C LEU A 99 7.59 12.49 -10.69
N ASN A 100 7.86 13.25 -11.76
CA ASN A 100 8.10 14.69 -11.66
C ASN A 100 6.87 15.43 -11.10
N LEU A 101 5.66 15.12 -11.59
CA LEU A 101 4.42 15.67 -11.03
C LEU A 101 4.22 15.31 -9.55
N THR A 102 4.60 14.10 -9.16
CA THR A 102 4.51 13.65 -7.76
C THR A 102 5.48 14.43 -6.86
N ALA A 103 6.69 14.70 -7.34
CA ALA A 103 7.70 15.50 -6.64
C ALA A 103 7.41 17.02 -6.66
N GLY A 104 6.33 17.47 -7.34
CA GLY A 104 6.02 18.88 -7.49
C GLY A 104 6.83 19.60 -8.59
N GLU A 105 7.57 18.84 -9.40
CA GLU A 105 8.42 19.36 -10.47
C GLU A 105 7.65 19.61 -11.79
N SER A 106 8.32 20.15 -12.80
CA SER A 106 7.74 20.28 -14.13
C SER A 106 7.70 18.93 -14.84
N GLU A 107 6.66 18.68 -15.64
CA GLU A 107 6.55 17.47 -16.47
C GLU A 107 7.75 17.26 -17.42
N ASN A 108 8.43 18.35 -17.78
CA ASN A 108 9.57 18.36 -18.69
C ASN A 108 10.93 18.33 -17.96
N GLU A 109 10.93 18.15 -16.64
CA GLU A 109 12.18 18.02 -15.87
C GLU A 109 12.95 16.81 -16.36
N LYS A 110 14.29 16.92 -16.41
CA LYS A 110 15.16 15.87 -16.93
C LYS A 110 15.69 14.92 -15.87
N ASN A 111 15.18 14.99 -14.64
CA ASN A 111 15.59 14.10 -13.55
C ASN A 111 15.16 12.66 -13.85
N ASP A 112 16.05 11.72 -13.64
CA ASP A 112 15.73 10.29 -13.75
C ASP A 112 15.31 9.72 -12.39
N LEU A 113 14.23 10.27 -11.85
CA LEU A 113 13.68 9.87 -10.55
C LEU A 113 13.40 8.36 -10.49
N ALA A 114 13.05 7.72 -11.61
CA ALA A 114 12.84 6.27 -11.62
C ALA A 114 14.12 5.51 -11.24
N ASN A 115 15.27 5.98 -11.70
CA ASN A 115 16.58 5.42 -11.37
C ASN A 115 17.01 5.81 -9.95
N ASP A 116 16.82 7.07 -9.55
CA ASP A 116 17.21 7.57 -8.22
C ASP A 116 16.50 6.80 -7.10
N TYR A 117 15.22 6.49 -7.27
CA TYR A 117 14.45 5.62 -6.38
C TYR A 117 14.69 4.12 -6.61
N GLY A 118 15.38 3.72 -7.67
CA GLY A 118 15.54 2.31 -8.03
C GLY A 118 14.22 1.59 -8.36
N LEU A 119 13.25 2.31 -8.95
CA LEU A 119 11.93 1.77 -9.25
C LEU A 119 12.01 0.67 -10.32
N PRO A 120 11.15 -0.36 -10.26
CA PRO A 120 11.07 -1.41 -11.28
C PRO A 120 10.29 -0.94 -12.52
N LEU A 121 10.50 0.30 -12.93
CA LEU A 121 9.88 0.95 -14.08
C LEU A 121 10.94 1.73 -14.88
N VAL A 122 10.77 1.76 -16.18
CA VAL A 122 11.65 2.53 -17.08
C VAL A 122 11.05 3.91 -17.31
N ALA A 123 11.80 4.97 -17.09
CA ALA A 123 11.37 6.37 -17.15
C ALA A 123 10.56 6.73 -18.42
N LYS A 124 10.97 6.20 -19.60
CA LYS A 124 10.31 6.42 -20.90
C LYS A 124 9.04 5.59 -21.15
N ASN A 125 8.76 4.59 -20.31
CA ASN A 125 7.57 3.76 -20.50
C ASN A 125 6.32 4.57 -20.17
N THR A 126 5.25 4.32 -20.95
CA THR A 126 3.94 4.90 -20.71
C THR A 126 3.16 4.07 -19.70
N VAL A 127 2.53 4.75 -18.75
CA VAL A 127 1.65 4.19 -17.72
C VAL A 127 0.34 4.95 -17.71
N VAL A 128 -0.69 4.34 -17.14
CA VAL A 128 -2.01 4.95 -16.94
C VAL A 128 -2.25 5.05 -15.45
N PRO A 129 -2.12 6.24 -14.85
CA PRO A 129 -2.39 6.41 -13.43
C PRO A 129 -3.89 6.38 -13.13
N TYR A 130 -4.25 5.79 -12.00
CA TYR A 130 -5.55 5.95 -11.35
C TYR A 130 -5.38 6.84 -10.13
N GLU A 131 -5.87 8.07 -10.19
CA GLU A 131 -5.88 8.97 -9.03
C GLU A 131 -6.92 8.50 -8.03
N VAL A 132 -6.51 8.37 -6.78
CA VAL A 132 -7.36 7.90 -5.68
C VAL A 132 -7.81 9.07 -4.83
N ASN A 133 -9.12 9.29 -4.77
CA ASN A 133 -9.72 10.32 -3.93
C ASN A 133 -10.67 9.69 -2.91
N CYS A 134 -10.56 10.08 -1.64
CA CYS A 134 -11.39 9.59 -0.55
C CYS A 134 -12.48 10.60 -0.20
N LYS A 135 -13.72 10.14 0.01
CA LYS A 135 -14.77 11.03 0.55
C LYS A 135 -14.44 11.48 1.97
N SER A 136 -13.82 10.62 2.76
CA SER A 136 -13.25 10.93 4.07
C SER A 136 -12.06 10.02 4.36
N GLY A 137 -11.13 10.46 5.22
CA GLY A 137 -9.85 9.81 5.42
C GLY A 137 -8.90 10.03 4.24
N MET A 138 -7.87 9.21 4.12
CA MET A 138 -6.89 9.32 3.06
C MET A 138 -6.24 7.97 2.72
N PHE A 139 -5.76 7.87 1.50
CA PHE A 139 -4.89 6.79 1.03
C PHE A 139 -3.58 7.41 0.57
N GLY A 140 -2.53 7.31 1.40
CA GLY A 140 -1.25 7.96 1.13
C GLY A 140 -1.31 9.51 1.20
N PRO A 141 -0.25 10.21 0.79
CA PRO A 141 -0.20 11.66 0.78
C PRO A 141 -0.95 12.22 -0.41
N SER A 142 -1.44 13.43 -0.29
CA SER A 142 -1.73 14.25 -1.46
C SER A 142 -0.40 14.67 -2.08
N GLY A 143 -0.09 14.27 -3.30
CA GLY A 143 1.04 14.78 -4.06
C GLY A 143 0.87 16.28 -4.36
N GLU A 144 1.94 16.96 -4.74
CA GLU A 144 1.90 18.42 -4.94
C GLU A 144 1.13 18.84 -6.19
N LYS A 145 1.35 18.17 -7.33
CA LYS A 145 0.69 18.47 -8.62
C LYS A 145 -0.23 17.35 -9.10
N ILE A 146 -0.07 16.16 -8.54
CA ILE A 146 -0.95 15.02 -8.77
C ILE A 146 -1.27 14.40 -7.41
N GLY A 147 -2.54 14.01 -7.19
CA GLY A 147 -2.96 13.36 -5.96
C GLY A 147 -2.32 11.99 -5.76
N ASN A 148 -2.81 11.25 -4.80
CA ASN A 148 -2.38 9.87 -4.63
C ASN A 148 -2.84 9.03 -5.84
N TRP A 149 -1.95 8.23 -6.38
CA TRP A 149 -2.19 7.45 -7.59
C TRP A 149 -1.77 5.99 -7.46
N ILE A 150 -2.37 5.15 -8.27
CA ILE A 150 -2.01 3.74 -8.45
C ILE A 150 -1.73 3.52 -9.94
N VAL A 151 -0.64 2.81 -10.24
CA VAL A 151 -0.30 2.33 -11.57
C VAL A 151 -0.24 0.81 -11.55
N GLU A 152 -0.93 0.16 -12.49
CA GLU A 152 -0.79 -1.27 -12.72
C GLU A 152 0.40 -1.53 -13.64
N LYS A 153 1.32 -2.38 -13.20
CA LYS A 153 2.45 -2.88 -13.99
C LYS A 153 2.01 -4.03 -14.90
N LYS A 154 2.80 -4.32 -15.93
CA LYS A 154 2.50 -5.39 -16.91
C LYS A 154 2.39 -6.79 -16.30
N ASP A 155 3.06 -7.03 -15.18
CA ASP A 155 3.04 -8.29 -14.43
C ASP A 155 1.88 -8.39 -13.43
N GLY A 156 1.01 -7.37 -13.40
CA GLY A 156 -0.17 -7.33 -12.52
C GLY A 156 0.12 -6.83 -11.11
N GLU A 157 1.35 -6.35 -10.83
CA GLU A 157 1.65 -5.65 -9.59
C GLU A 157 1.18 -4.20 -9.65
N LEU A 158 0.96 -3.57 -8.49
CA LEU A 158 0.63 -2.16 -8.41
C LEU A 158 1.81 -1.37 -7.84
N LEU A 159 2.05 -0.19 -8.42
CA LEU A 159 2.94 0.81 -7.83
C LEU A 159 2.09 2.01 -7.40
N THR A 160 2.37 2.56 -6.22
CA THR A 160 1.70 3.76 -5.70
C THR A 160 2.71 4.68 -5.01
N ASN A 161 2.47 6.00 -5.09
CA ASN A 161 3.20 6.94 -4.26
C ASN A 161 2.79 6.79 -2.79
N TRP A 162 3.72 7.07 -1.88
CA TRP A 162 3.51 6.95 -0.45
C TRP A 162 4.13 8.12 0.30
N ASN A 163 3.86 8.18 1.63
CA ASN A 163 4.35 9.27 2.48
C ASN A 163 5.87 9.47 2.37
N SER A 164 6.33 10.70 2.63
CA SER A 164 7.73 11.08 2.66
C SER A 164 8.49 10.71 1.39
N GLN A 165 7.87 11.02 0.24
CA GLN A 165 8.45 10.78 -1.08
C GLN A 165 8.94 9.34 -1.28
N SER A 166 8.19 8.37 -0.80
CA SER A 166 8.45 6.95 -1.04
C SER A 166 7.43 6.35 -2.00
N TYR A 167 7.73 5.15 -2.50
CA TYR A 167 6.84 4.40 -3.38
C TYR A 167 6.69 2.97 -2.87
N LEU A 168 5.48 2.43 -2.95
CA LEU A 168 5.18 1.06 -2.57
C LEU A 168 4.91 0.20 -3.81
N LEU A 169 5.60 -0.92 -3.91
CA LEU A 169 5.25 -2.00 -4.82
C LEU A 169 4.32 -2.96 -4.08
N LEU A 170 3.16 -3.19 -4.66
CA LEU A 170 2.13 -4.03 -4.08
C LEU A 170 1.95 -5.28 -4.94
N LYS A 171 1.96 -6.43 -4.31
CA LYS A 171 1.68 -7.71 -4.93
C LYS A 171 0.32 -8.22 -4.48
N ARG A 172 -0.45 -8.76 -5.43
CA ARG A 172 -1.77 -9.31 -5.12
C ARG A 172 -1.65 -10.46 -4.13
N LEU A 173 -2.43 -10.39 -3.06
CA LEU A 173 -2.52 -11.45 -2.06
C LEU A 173 -3.67 -12.39 -2.46
N PRO A 174 -3.40 -13.66 -2.81
CA PRO A 174 -4.47 -14.62 -3.11
C PRO A 174 -5.37 -14.84 -1.89
N ALA A 175 -6.67 -15.01 -2.13
CA ALA A 175 -7.66 -15.17 -1.06
C ALA A 175 -7.35 -16.33 -0.08
N ASN A 176 -6.65 -17.36 -0.54
CA ASN A 176 -6.35 -18.56 0.24
C ASN A 176 -4.86 -18.70 0.59
N VAL A 177 -4.10 -17.59 0.55
CA VAL A 177 -2.69 -17.63 0.92
C VAL A 177 -2.56 -17.96 2.41
N LYS A 178 -1.71 -18.93 2.72
CA LYS A 178 -1.42 -19.27 4.13
C LYS A 178 -0.47 -18.22 4.71
N PRO A 179 -0.68 -17.78 5.96
CA PRO A 179 0.26 -16.91 6.65
C PRO A 179 1.66 -17.52 6.67
N MET A 180 2.66 -16.69 6.40
CA MET A 180 4.06 -17.09 6.34
C MET A 180 4.88 -16.21 7.30
N PRO A 181 4.97 -16.55 8.59
CA PRO A 181 5.85 -15.86 9.54
C PRO A 181 7.33 -16.21 9.31
N SER A 182 8.22 -15.65 10.13
CA SER A 182 9.65 -15.92 10.10
C SER A 182 10.04 -17.32 10.59
N PHE A 183 9.09 -18.06 11.13
CA PHE A 183 9.27 -19.42 11.66
C PHE A 183 8.33 -20.43 11.01
N ASN A 184 8.60 -21.72 11.20
CA ASN A 184 7.79 -22.78 10.62
C ASN A 184 6.52 -23.03 11.45
N CYS A 185 5.34 -22.76 10.89
CA CYS A 185 4.04 -22.93 11.52
C CYS A 185 3.71 -24.38 11.91
N ILE A 186 4.33 -25.39 11.31
CA ILE A 186 4.15 -26.80 11.72
C ILE A 186 4.67 -27.02 13.15
N LYS A 187 5.61 -26.19 13.59
CA LYS A 187 6.21 -26.25 14.94
C LYS A 187 5.55 -25.31 15.95
N ALA A 188 4.52 -24.58 15.55
CA ALA A 188 3.81 -23.65 16.43
C ALA A 188 3.16 -24.39 17.61
N SER A 189 3.63 -24.11 18.82
CA SER A 189 3.20 -24.79 20.04
C SER A 189 2.43 -23.88 21.00
N THR A 190 2.78 -22.61 21.05
CA THR A 190 2.15 -21.62 21.93
C THR A 190 0.94 -20.95 21.29
N ASP A 191 0.05 -20.37 22.08
CA ASP A 191 -1.10 -19.62 21.58
C ASP A 191 -0.66 -18.43 20.72
N THR A 192 0.43 -17.75 21.10
CA THR A 192 1.07 -16.67 20.33
C THR A 192 1.49 -17.15 18.94
N GLU A 193 2.22 -18.26 18.85
CA GLU A 193 2.68 -18.79 17.56
C GLU A 193 1.51 -19.23 16.68
N LYS A 194 0.48 -19.86 17.27
CA LYS A 194 -0.73 -20.25 16.56
C LYS A 194 -1.49 -19.03 16.02
N ALA A 195 -1.64 -17.96 16.81
CA ALA A 195 -2.26 -16.71 16.36
C ALA A 195 -1.48 -16.09 15.19
N ILE A 196 -0.15 -16.03 15.27
CA ILE A 196 0.71 -15.53 14.19
C ILE A 196 0.55 -16.37 12.92
N CYS A 197 0.43 -17.71 13.06
CA CYS A 197 0.27 -18.64 11.95
C CYS A 197 -1.14 -18.65 11.33
N SER A 198 -2.14 -18.03 11.96
CA SER A 198 -3.52 -17.97 11.47
C SER A 198 -3.88 -16.62 10.84
N ASN A 199 -3.00 -15.61 10.95
CA ASN A 199 -3.29 -14.24 10.53
C ASN A 199 -2.15 -13.68 9.65
N ASN A 200 -2.45 -13.30 8.40
CA ASN A 200 -1.46 -12.79 7.44
C ASN A 200 -0.78 -11.49 7.93
N GLU A 201 -1.51 -10.62 8.60
CA GLU A 201 -0.97 -9.37 9.14
C GLU A 201 0.02 -9.64 10.27
N LEU A 202 -0.32 -10.52 11.23
CA LEU A 202 0.59 -10.92 12.31
C LEU A 202 1.82 -11.65 11.76
N ALA A 203 1.65 -12.54 10.79
CA ALA A 203 2.77 -13.20 10.11
C ALA A 203 3.68 -12.19 9.39
N GLY A 204 3.09 -11.17 8.80
CA GLY A 204 3.83 -10.04 8.21
C GLY A 204 4.64 -9.27 9.26
N TRP A 205 4.05 -8.92 10.39
CA TRP A 205 4.75 -8.26 11.49
C TRP A 205 5.88 -9.11 12.08
N ASP A 206 5.67 -10.42 12.22
CA ASP A 206 6.71 -11.33 12.70
C ASP A 206 7.93 -11.36 11.75
N ARG A 207 7.70 -11.40 10.42
CA ARG A 207 8.78 -11.25 9.44
C ARG A 207 9.48 -9.91 9.55
N SER A 208 8.73 -8.82 9.75
CA SER A 208 9.29 -7.48 9.90
C SER A 208 10.20 -7.36 11.12
N VAL A 209 9.83 -7.96 12.25
CA VAL A 209 10.70 -8.02 13.43
C VAL A 209 11.99 -8.78 13.12
N ALA A 210 11.90 -9.93 12.44
CA ALA A 210 13.08 -10.71 12.05
C ALA A 210 13.99 -9.93 11.08
N GLN A 211 13.41 -9.22 10.13
CA GLN A 211 14.14 -8.38 9.18
C GLN A 211 14.81 -7.20 9.89
N ALA A 212 14.10 -6.45 10.72
CA ALA A 212 14.64 -5.32 11.47
C ALA A 212 15.78 -5.76 12.40
N TYR A 213 15.63 -6.90 13.07
CA TYR A 213 16.70 -7.49 13.88
C TYR A 213 17.92 -7.81 13.02
N SER A 214 17.74 -8.39 11.84
CA SER A 214 18.84 -8.68 10.91
C SER A 214 19.56 -7.42 10.43
N ILE A 215 18.82 -6.33 10.17
CA ILE A 215 19.37 -5.02 9.78
C ILE A 215 20.22 -4.47 10.95
N ALA A 216 19.69 -4.47 12.18
CA ALA A 216 20.42 -4.01 13.37
C ALA A 216 21.73 -4.82 13.60
N VAL A 217 21.67 -6.15 13.42
CA VAL A 217 22.89 -6.99 13.50
C VAL A 217 23.92 -6.61 12.44
N LYS A 218 23.49 -6.35 11.19
CA LYS A 218 24.39 -5.94 10.11
C LYS A 218 25.02 -4.57 10.42
N GLN A 219 24.21 -3.63 10.89
CA GLN A 219 24.67 -2.28 11.24
C GLN A 219 25.73 -2.32 12.34
N ILE A 220 25.47 -3.04 13.45
CA ILE A 220 26.46 -3.22 14.53
C ILE A 220 27.77 -3.77 13.98
N LYS A 221 27.70 -4.78 13.08
CA LYS A 221 28.90 -5.40 12.50
C LYS A 221 29.69 -4.47 11.57
N SER A 222 29.04 -3.50 10.95
CA SER A 222 29.67 -2.62 9.94
C SER A 222 30.28 -1.35 10.51
N VAL A 223 29.72 -0.81 11.61
CA VAL A 223 30.11 0.54 12.10
C VAL A 223 30.64 0.57 13.53
N ASP A 224 30.47 -0.49 14.30
CA ASP A 224 30.77 -0.45 15.73
C ASP A 224 32.17 -0.94 16.12
N VAL A 225 32.73 -0.30 17.16
CA VAL A 225 34.04 -0.65 17.71
C VAL A 225 33.92 -1.80 18.71
N ASP A 226 32.77 -1.91 19.42
CA ASP A 226 32.54 -2.95 20.45
C ASP A 226 31.40 -3.91 19.97
N VAL A 227 31.63 -4.55 18.83
CA VAL A 227 30.67 -5.43 18.16
C VAL A 227 30.16 -6.54 19.08
N LYS A 228 31.06 -7.20 19.84
CA LYS A 228 30.68 -8.35 20.68
C LYS A 228 29.72 -7.97 21.80
N SER A 229 29.99 -6.87 22.50
CA SER A 229 29.14 -6.37 23.58
C SER A 229 27.77 -5.95 23.04
N LYS A 230 27.73 -5.17 21.96
CA LYS A 230 26.49 -4.67 21.36
C LYS A 230 25.62 -5.79 20.81
N LEU A 231 26.19 -6.80 20.15
CA LEU A 231 25.45 -7.98 19.72
C LEU A 231 24.88 -8.76 20.92
N SER A 232 25.63 -8.88 22.01
CA SER A 232 25.12 -9.53 23.23
C SER A 232 23.95 -8.75 23.83
N MET A 233 24.04 -7.43 23.91
CA MET A 233 22.94 -6.56 24.39
C MET A 233 21.71 -6.67 23.51
N LEU A 234 21.88 -6.64 22.19
CA LEU A 234 20.78 -6.80 21.23
C LEU A 234 20.09 -8.16 21.40
N LEU A 235 20.85 -9.24 21.55
CA LEU A 235 20.31 -10.58 21.78
C LEU A 235 19.52 -10.67 23.08
N VAL A 236 20.04 -10.12 24.19
CA VAL A 236 19.35 -10.07 25.48
C VAL A 236 18.04 -9.26 25.36
N SER A 237 18.10 -8.11 24.72
CA SER A 237 16.92 -7.27 24.43
C SER A 237 15.86 -8.04 23.63
N GLN A 238 16.27 -8.76 22.58
CA GLN A 238 15.36 -9.54 21.75
C GLN A 238 14.70 -10.67 22.54
N ASN A 239 15.46 -11.41 23.34
CA ASN A 239 14.94 -12.49 24.18
C ASN A 239 13.92 -11.98 25.21
N ASN A 240 14.20 -10.84 25.84
CA ASN A 240 13.28 -10.21 26.78
C ASN A 240 12.00 -9.72 26.08
N TRP A 241 12.13 -9.15 24.88
CA TRP A 241 10.99 -8.75 24.08
C TRP A 241 10.11 -9.95 23.70
N ILE A 242 10.69 -11.08 23.26
CA ILE A 242 9.95 -12.29 22.93
C ILE A 242 9.10 -12.76 24.12
N LYS A 243 9.66 -12.74 25.34
CA LYS A 243 8.90 -13.11 26.56
C LYS A 243 7.69 -12.19 26.75
N LYS A 244 7.90 -10.86 26.65
CA LYS A 244 6.82 -9.85 26.79
C LYS A 244 5.77 -9.96 25.67
N ARG A 245 6.19 -10.25 24.44
CA ARG A 245 5.25 -10.50 23.33
C ARG A 245 4.35 -11.72 23.63
N ASN A 246 4.94 -12.78 24.15
CA ASN A 246 4.21 -14.02 24.42
C ASN A 246 3.20 -13.90 25.59
N GLU A 247 3.29 -12.86 26.43
CA GLU A 247 2.27 -12.51 27.42
C GLU A 247 0.93 -12.13 26.77
N CYS A 248 0.93 -11.67 25.52
CA CYS A 248 -0.27 -11.40 24.73
C CYS A 248 -1.07 -12.68 24.42
N LYS A 249 -0.45 -13.87 24.49
CA LYS A 249 -1.06 -15.14 24.09
C LYS A 249 -1.61 -15.06 22.66
N GLY A 250 -2.93 -15.27 22.48
CA GLY A 250 -3.62 -15.18 21.18
C GLY A 250 -4.30 -13.83 20.90
N ASP A 251 -4.08 -12.78 21.70
CA ASP A 251 -4.67 -11.46 21.46
C ASP A 251 -3.97 -10.79 20.28
N GLU A 252 -4.65 -10.75 19.13
CA GLU A 252 -4.10 -10.23 17.87
C GLU A 252 -3.74 -8.76 17.94
N LYS A 253 -4.54 -7.94 18.65
CA LYS A 253 -4.27 -6.51 18.81
C LYS A 253 -3.01 -6.29 19.64
N CYS A 254 -2.91 -6.94 20.79
CA CYS A 254 -1.74 -6.89 21.65
C CYS A 254 -0.48 -7.34 20.88
N LEU A 255 -0.57 -8.45 20.14
CA LEU A 255 0.54 -8.98 19.33
C LEU A 255 0.98 -7.99 18.26
N SER A 256 0.02 -7.41 17.51
CA SER A 256 0.30 -6.42 16.49
C SER A 256 1.02 -5.20 17.07
N GLU A 257 0.50 -4.60 18.14
CA GLU A 257 1.10 -3.45 18.80
C GLU A 257 2.52 -3.74 19.32
N LYS A 258 2.73 -4.91 19.95
CA LYS A 258 4.06 -5.30 20.45
C LYS A 258 5.07 -5.48 19.31
N MET A 259 4.65 -6.07 18.19
CA MET A 259 5.55 -6.28 17.04
C MET A 259 5.84 -4.96 16.31
N GLN A 260 4.85 -4.09 16.11
CA GLN A 260 5.05 -2.75 15.53
C GLN A 260 6.08 -1.95 16.34
N ASN A 261 5.87 -1.84 17.65
CA ASN A 261 6.78 -1.11 18.53
C ASN A 261 8.20 -1.70 18.44
N ARG A 262 8.34 -3.02 18.37
CA ARG A 262 9.66 -3.66 18.26
C ARG A 262 10.36 -3.36 16.94
N VAL A 263 9.62 -3.38 15.83
CA VAL A 263 10.17 -3.00 14.52
C VAL A 263 10.68 -1.57 14.56
N SER A 264 9.89 -0.63 15.07
CA SER A 264 10.28 0.78 15.18
C SER A 264 11.52 0.97 16.05
N GLU A 265 11.60 0.29 17.20
CA GLU A 265 12.80 0.30 18.09
C GLU A 265 14.06 -0.19 17.36
N LEU A 266 13.95 -1.31 16.61
CA LEU A 266 15.08 -1.91 15.90
C LEU A 266 15.53 -1.07 14.71
N VAL A 267 14.59 -0.49 13.96
CA VAL A 267 14.86 0.39 12.82
C VAL A 267 15.55 1.68 13.32
N GLU A 268 15.07 2.28 14.41
CA GLU A 268 15.69 3.49 14.97
C GLU A 268 17.12 3.23 15.46
N GLN A 269 17.39 2.07 16.03
CA GLN A 269 18.74 1.67 16.43
C GLN A 269 19.69 1.44 15.25
N SER A 270 19.16 1.29 14.03
CA SER A 270 19.94 1.04 12.82
C SER A 270 20.11 2.27 11.92
N LYS A 271 19.55 3.41 12.29
CA LYS A 271 19.79 4.73 11.66
C LYS A 271 21.04 5.37 12.26
#